data_5534a746c12b004ab3f2280a3cba872c
#
_entry.id   5534a746c12b004ab3f2280a3cba872c
#
_cell.length_a   1.000
_cell.length_b   1.000
_cell.length_c   1.000
_cell.angle_alpha   90.00
_cell.angle_beta   90.00
_cell.angle_gamma   90.00
#
_symmetry.space_group_name_H-M   'P 1'
#
loop_
_entity.id
_entity.type
_entity.pdbx_description
1 polymer ?
#
loop_
_entity_poly.entity_id
_entity_poly.type
_entity_poly.pdbx_seq_one_letter_code
_entity_poly.pdbx_strand_id
1 'polypeptide(L)'
;MIILVGESGSGKSTIEKILDEKYGYKKTVSYTTRPPREGEKDGVDYNFIHADDFAEKFNDGYFVEVGAYNNWWYGTRAEQYSKNTVCVLTPHGLRQIKKNLKNQEELDIHTFYIKVPRRDRLIKILQRGDDVDEAIRRNQSDVGQYDGIEDEVDYVLENNNYEYSPEEMAKKVINCIQ
;
A
#
# COMPACT_ATOMS: atom_id res chain seq x y z
N MET A 1 -11.65 7.21 -4.22
CA MET A 1 -10.62 6.18 -4.12
C MET A 1 -9.65 6.52 -3.00
N ILE A 2 -9.25 5.55 -2.19
CA ILE A 2 -8.31 5.78 -1.08
C ILE A 2 -6.96 5.16 -1.40
N ILE A 3 -5.89 5.92 -1.28
CA ILE A 3 -4.51 5.43 -1.39
C ILE A 3 -3.80 5.61 -0.05
N LEU A 4 -3.30 4.51 0.51
CA LEU A 4 -2.53 4.50 1.74
C LEU A 4 -1.05 4.34 1.41
N VAL A 5 -0.22 5.29 1.83
CA VAL A 5 1.24 5.20 1.78
C VAL A 5 1.82 5.23 3.19
N GLY A 6 3.01 4.71 3.37
CA GLY A 6 3.70 4.68 4.66
C GLY A 6 4.70 3.53 4.71
N GLU A 7 5.64 3.61 5.59
CA GLU A 7 6.72 2.65 5.70
C GLU A 7 6.25 1.29 6.23
N SER A 8 7.10 0.31 6.13
CA SER A 8 6.88 -1.04 6.68
C SER A 8 6.54 -0.98 8.16
N GLY A 9 5.50 -1.71 8.56
CA GLY A 9 5.02 -1.74 9.95
C GLY A 9 4.06 -0.61 10.33
N SER A 10 3.77 0.39 9.48
CA SER A 10 2.86 1.50 9.84
C SER A 10 1.37 1.12 9.95
N GLY A 11 0.99 -0.13 9.64
CA GLY A 11 -0.38 -0.60 9.81
C GLY A 11 -1.29 -0.48 8.58
N LYS A 12 -0.79 -0.01 7.44
CA LYS A 12 -1.56 0.21 6.20
C LYS A 12 -2.44 -0.98 5.80
N SER A 13 -1.85 -2.18 5.71
CA SER A 13 -2.60 -3.37 5.26
C SER A 13 -3.73 -3.76 6.23
N THR A 14 -3.58 -3.47 7.52
CA THR A 14 -4.66 -3.68 8.50
C THR A 14 -5.76 -2.65 8.31
N ILE A 15 -5.40 -1.38 8.10
CA ILE A 15 -6.35 -0.30 7.81
C ILE A 15 -7.08 -0.59 6.49
N GLU A 16 -6.37 -0.97 5.42
CA GLU A 16 -6.94 -1.38 4.13
C GLU A 16 -7.99 -2.48 4.29
N LYS A 17 -7.65 -3.54 5.04
CA LYS A 17 -8.59 -4.63 5.33
C LYS A 17 -9.85 -4.15 6.05
N ILE A 18 -9.72 -3.27 7.03
CA ILE A 18 -10.87 -2.71 7.75
C ILE A 18 -11.74 -1.83 6.83
N LEU A 19 -11.12 -1.05 5.95
CA LEU A 19 -11.83 -0.23 4.97
C LEU A 19 -12.61 -1.12 3.98
N ASP A 20 -12.05 -2.24 3.56
CA ASP A 20 -12.74 -3.23 2.71
C ASP A 20 -13.89 -3.91 3.45
N GLU A 21 -13.66 -4.41 4.66
CA GLU A 21 -14.65 -5.21 5.41
C GLU A 21 -15.80 -4.38 6.00
N LYS A 22 -15.51 -3.12 6.43
CA LYS A 22 -16.48 -2.33 7.24
C LYS A 22 -16.98 -1.07 6.55
N TYR A 23 -16.27 -0.52 5.55
CA TYR A 23 -16.62 0.77 4.97
C TYR A 23 -16.96 0.71 3.47
N GLY A 24 -17.01 -0.50 2.89
CA GLY A 24 -17.45 -0.72 1.51
C GLY A 24 -16.43 -0.36 0.43
N TYR A 25 -15.19 -0.08 0.82
CA TYR A 25 -14.08 0.04 -0.14
C TYR A 25 -13.60 -1.35 -0.55
N LYS A 26 -13.16 -1.49 -1.79
CA LYS A 26 -12.63 -2.76 -2.29
C LYS A 26 -11.11 -2.69 -2.40
N LYS A 27 -10.44 -3.65 -1.75
CA LYS A 27 -8.99 -3.83 -1.87
C LYS A 27 -8.63 -4.17 -3.32
N THR A 28 -7.56 -3.56 -3.86
CA THR A 28 -6.97 -3.99 -5.13
C THR A 28 -6.29 -5.34 -4.99
N VAL A 29 -6.38 -6.18 -6.03
CA VAL A 29 -5.65 -7.45 -6.12
C VAL A 29 -4.55 -7.29 -7.16
N SER A 30 -3.40 -6.76 -6.72
CA SER A 30 -2.24 -6.52 -7.57
C SER A 30 -1.58 -7.82 -8.03
N TYR A 31 -0.84 -7.77 -9.12
CA TYR A 31 0.04 -8.84 -9.57
C TYR A 31 1.38 -8.76 -8.85
N THR A 32 2.00 -9.91 -8.58
CA THR A 32 3.34 -9.94 -7.98
C THR A 32 4.12 -11.15 -8.42
N THR A 33 5.45 -10.98 -8.54
CA THR A 33 6.40 -12.08 -8.75
C THR A 33 6.88 -12.71 -7.45
N ARG A 34 6.47 -12.16 -6.31
CA ARG A 34 6.75 -12.74 -4.99
C ARG A 34 6.01 -14.06 -4.82
N PRO A 35 6.65 -15.12 -4.33
CA PRO A 35 5.91 -16.33 -3.97
C PRO A 35 4.90 -16.04 -2.85
N PRO A 36 3.75 -16.74 -2.84
CA PRO A 36 2.76 -16.60 -1.78
C PRO A 36 3.35 -16.96 -0.42
N ARG A 37 2.91 -16.25 0.62
CA ARG A 37 3.20 -16.58 2.01
C ARG A 37 2.18 -17.59 2.53
N GLU A 38 2.48 -18.19 3.68
CA GLU A 38 1.52 -19.06 4.36
C GLU A 38 0.20 -18.33 4.62
N GLY A 39 -0.91 -18.93 4.19
CA GLY A 39 -2.25 -18.37 4.30
C GLY A 39 -2.69 -17.43 3.20
N GLU A 40 -1.79 -16.96 2.34
CA GLU A 40 -2.17 -16.12 1.17
C GLU A 40 -2.79 -16.98 0.05
N LYS A 41 -3.78 -16.40 -0.63
CA LYS A 41 -4.53 -17.06 -1.71
C LYS A 41 -4.38 -16.29 -3.01
N ASP A 42 -4.09 -17.03 -4.09
CA ASP A 42 -4.05 -16.48 -5.44
C ASP A 42 -5.41 -15.92 -5.86
N GLY A 43 -5.38 -14.76 -6.53
CA GLY A 43 -6.57 -14.04 -6.96
C GLY A 43 -7.34 -13.34 -5.82
N VAL A 44 -6.86 -13.42 -4.56
CA VAL A 44 -7.48 -12.78 -3.38
C VAL A 44 -6.52 -11.82 -2.71
N ASP A 45 -5.33 -12.29 -2.33
CA ASP A 45 -4.31 -11.42 -1.72
C ASP A 45 -3.47 -10.74 -2.80
N TYR A 46 -3.05 -11.50 -3.79
CA TYR A 46 -2.36 -11.09 -5.01
C TYR A 46 -2.70 -12.05 -6.15
N ASN A 47 -2.44 -11.63 -7.39
CA ASN A 47 -2.28 -12.52 -8.53
C ASN A 47 -0.79 -12.89 -8.58
N PHE A 48 -0.44 -14.10 -8.14
CA PHE A 48 0.96 -14.57 -8.12
C PHE A 48 1.34 -15.10 -9.49
N ILE A 49 2.34 -14.48 -10.14
CA ILE A 49 2.81 -14.84 -11.48
C ILE A 49 4.33 -14.97 -11.54
N HIS A 50 4.83 -15.68 -12.56
CA HIS A 50 6.26 -15.77 -12.81
C HIS A 50 6.84 -14.43 -13.32
N ALA A 51 8.15 -14.26 -13.15
CA ALA A 51 8.85 -13.04 -13.57
C ALA A 51 8.73 -12.79 -15.07
N ASP A 52 8.78 -13.84 -15.88
CA ASP A 52 8.67 -13.72 -17.34
C ASP A 52 7.27 -13.26 -17.75
N ASP A 53 6.20 -13.80 -17.13
CA ASP A 53 4.82 -13.37 -17.36
C ASP A 53 4.60 -11.92 -16.93
N PHE A 54 5.26 -11.51 -15.83
CA PHE A 54 5.21 -10.12 -15.38
C PHE A 54 5.88 -9.19 -16.38
N ALA A 55 7.08 -9.58 -16.89
CA ALA A 55 7.82 -8.79 -17.86
C ALA A 55 7.05 -8.63 -19.19
N GLU A 56 6.39 -9.68 -19.67
CA GLU A 56 5.51 -9.62 -20.86
C GLU A 56 4.40 -8.59 -20.63
N LYS A 57 3.64 -8.73 -19.53
CA LYS A 57 2.55 -7.82 -19.18
C LYS A 57 3.02 -6.37 -19.01
N PHE A 58 4.21 -6.17 -18.43
CA PHE A 58 4.80 -4.85 -18.30
C PHE A 58 5.10 -4.20 -19.65
N ASN A 59 5.70 -4.96 -20.58
CA ASN A 59 6.04 -4.49 -21.92
C ASN A 59 4.77 -4.16 -22.75
N ASP A 60 3.68 -4.87 -22.51
CA ASP A 60 2.38 -4.66 -23.16
C ASP A 60 1.59 -3.48 -22.56
N GLY A 61 2.14 -2.78 -21.54
CA GLY A 61 1.46 -1.67 -20.90
C GLY A 61 0.24 -2.10 -20.07
N TYR A 62 0.23 -3.33 -19.59
CA TYR A 62 -0.89 -3.93 -18.86
C TYR A 62 -1.13 -3.28 -17.50
N PHE A 63 -0.08 -2.71 -16.88
CA PHE A 63 -0.15 -2.11 -15.56
C PHE A 63 -0.20 -0.58 -15.63
N VAL A 64 -1.04 0.02 -14.80
CA VAL A 64 -1.11 1.47 -14.63
C VAL A 64 -0.06 1.99 -13.64
N GLU A 65 0.34 1.15 -12.70
CA GLU A 65 1.50 1.38 -11.83
C GLU A 65 2.29 0.09 -11.65
N VAL A 66 3.59 0.23 -11.49
CA VAL A 66 4.52 -0.86 -11.23
C VAL A 66 5.54 -0.41 -10.18
N GLY A 67 5.83 -1.27 -9.25
CA GLY A 67 6.86 -1.06 -8.24
C GLY A 67 7.73 -2.30 -8.05
N ALA A 68 8.96 -2.09 -7.63
CA ALA A 68 9.84 -3.15 -7.16
C ALA A 68 10.04 -2.99 -5.66
N TYR A 69 9.88 -4.06 -4.93
CA TYR A 69 10.17 -4.11 -3.52
C TYR A 69 10.79 -5.47 -3.17
N ASN A 70 11.96 -5.45 -2.59
CA ASN A 70 12.66 -6.67 -2.16
C ASN A 70 12.91 -7.68 -3.30
N ASN A 71 13.39 -7.20 -4.45
CA ASN A 71 13.60 -8.00 -5.68
C ASN A 71 12.33 -8.64 -6.26
N TRP A 72 11.16 -8.27 -5.77
CA TRP A 72 9.86 -8.68 -6.30
C TRP A 72 9.19 -7.52 -7.00
N TRP A 73 8.54 -7.82 -8.12
CA TRP A 73 7.75 -6.86 -8.86
C TRP A 73 6.29 -6.89 -8.39
N TYR A 74 5.67 -5.73 -8.41
CA TYR A 74 4.25 -5.53 -8.12
C TYR A 74 3.67 -4.63 -9.18
N GLY A 75 2.46 -4.92 -9.65
CA GLY A 75 1.79 -4.09 -10.65
C GLY A 75 0.28 -4.22 -10.57
N THR A 76 -0.44 -3.15 -10.83
CA THR A 76 -1.89 -3.12 -10.77
C THR A 76 -2.48 -2.61 -12.08
N ARG A 77 -3.58 -3.22 -12.52
CA ARG A 77 -4.31 -2.82 -13.72
C ARG A 77 -5.20 -1.61 -13.44
N ALA A 78 -5.44 -0.80 -14.47
CA ALA A 78 -6.32 0.37 -14.36
C ALA A 78 -7.75 -0.01 -13.92
N GLU A 79 -8.29 -1.14 -14.41
CA GLU A 79 -9.64 -1.61 -14.10
C GLU A 79 -9.85 -2.03 -12.64
N GLN A 80 -8.78 -2.18 -11.87
CA GLN A 80 -8.85 -2.42 -10.42
C GLN A 80 -9.22 -1.16 -9.64
N TYR A 81 -9.11 0.02 -10.26
CA TYR A 81 -9.35 1.29 -9.60
C TYR A 81 -10.75 1.83 -9.90
N SER A 82 -11.45 2.18 -8.85
CA SER A 82 -12.76 2.85 -8.86
C SER A 82 -12.83 3.83 -7.69
N LYS A 83 -13.84 4.68 -7.63
CA LYS A 83 -14.02 5.59 -6.49
C LYS A 83 -14.15 4.88 -5.13
N ASN A 84 -14.58 3.62 -5.14
CA ASN A 84 -14.73 2.79 -3.94
C ASN A 84 -13.56 1.81 -3.73
N THR A 85 -12.41 2.10 -4.30
CA THR A 85 -11.21 1.27 -4.12
C THR A 85 -10.33 1.81 -2.99
N VAL A 86 -9.72 0.91 -2.24
CA VAL A 86 -8.61 1.19 -1.34
C VAL A 86 -7.37 0.40 -1.78
N CYS A 87 -6.23 1.04 -1.80
CA CYS A 87 -4.95 0.38 -2.13
C CYS A 87 -3.80 0.90 -1.27
N VAL A 88 -2.78 0.04 -1.11
CA VAL A 88 -1.52 0.37 -0.45
C VAL A 88 -0.43 0.50 -1.51
N LEU A 89 0.20 1.66 -1.58
CA LEU A 89 1.25 1.94 -2.56
C LEU A 89 2.56 2.41 -1.89
N THR A 90 3.66 2.25 -2.61
CA THR A 90 4.91 2.97 -2.33
C THR A 90 4.79 4.42 -2.82
N PRO A 91 5.69 5.34 -2.39
CA PRO A 91 5.72 6.70 -2.95
C PRO A 91 5.86 6.71 -4.47
N HIS A 92 6.65 5.78 -5.02
CA HIS A 92 6.82 5.64 -6.47
C HIS A 92 5.50 5.26 -7.16
N GLY A 93 4.77 4.26 -6.62
CA GLY A 93 3.45 3.85 -7.13
C GLY A 93 2.42 4.98 -7.05
N LEU A 94 2.40 5.73 -5.94
CA LEU A 94 1.55 6.92 -5.79
C LEU A 94 1.79 7.94 -6.91
N ARG A 95 3.06 8.26 -7.21
CA ARG A 95 3.41 9.22 -8.27
C ARG A 95 2.97 8.72 -9.65
N GLN A 96 3.09 7.41 -9.92
CA GLN A 96 2.60 6.81 -11.16
C GLN A 96 1.08 6.91 -11.28
N ILE A 97 0.33 6.57 -10.23
CA ILE A 97 -1.14 6.70 -10.22
C ILE A 97 -1.55 8.15 -10.46
N LYS A 98 -0.98 9.12 -9.73
CA LYS A 98 -1.26 10.55 -9.92
C LYS A 98 -0.98 11.02 -11.35
N LYS A 99 0.05 10.47 -12.00
CA LYS A 99 0.38 10.78 -13.40
C LYS A 99 -0.56 10.11 -14.38
N ASN A 100 -0.80 8.82 -14.23
CA ASN A 100 -1.44 7.97 -15.23
C ASN A 100 -2.97 8.05 -15.16
N LEU A 101 -3.54 8.34 -13.98
CA LEU A 101 -4.99 8.48 -13.75
C LEU A 101 -5.44 9.95 -13.53
N LYS A 102 -4.59 10.93 -13.80
CA LYS A 102 -4.86 12.36 -13.54
C LYS A 102 -6.12 12.92 -14.22
N ASN A 103 -6.56 12.30 -15.31
CA ASN A 103 -7.73 12.75 -16.08
C ASN A 103 -9.01 11.96 -15.73
N GLN A 104 -8.94 11.07 -14.73
CA GLN A 104 -10.08 10.26 -14.27
C GLN A 104 -10.67 10.88 -12.99
N GLU A 105 -11.31 12.04 -13.15
CA GLU A 105 -11.90 12.81 -12.03
C GLU A 105 -12.95 11.99 -11.27
N GLU A 106 -13.61 11.04 -11.94
CA GLU A 106 -14.59 10.12 -11.35
C GLU A 106 -14.01 9.21 -10.27
N LEU A 107 -12.69 9.04 -10.20
CA LEU A 107 -12.04 8.23 -9.16
C LEU A 107 -12.03 8.93 -7.81
N ASP A 108 -12.10 10.26 -7.77
CA ASP A 108 -12.09 11.06 -6.53
C ASP A 108 -10.99 10.56 -5.57
N ILE A 109 -9.73 10.83 -5.95
CA ILE A 109 -8.56 10.21 -5.31
C ILE A 109 -8.20 10.98 -4.03
N HIS A 110 -8.19 10.28 -2.90
CA HIS A 110 -7.71 10.77 -1.61
C HIS A 110 -6.49 9.97 -1.17
N THR A 111 -5.41 10.67 -0.86
CA THR A 111 -4.11 10.09 -0.54
C THR A 111 -3.74 10.33 0.91
N PHE A 112 -3.32 9.27 1.60
CA PHE A 112 -3.01 9.29 3.03
C PHE A 112 -1.61 8.77 3.29
N TYR A 113 -0.83 9.52 4.04
CA TYR A 113 0.40 9.03 4.63
C TYR A 113 0.17 8.59 6.08
N ILE A 114 0.34 7.30 6.33
CA ILE A 114 0.25 6.72 7.69
C ILE A 114 1.63 6.79 8.32
N LYS A 115 1.85 7.85 9.09
CA LYS A 115 3.13 8.20 9.71
C LYS A 115 3.24 7.59 11.09
N VAL A 116 4.22 6.70 11.26
CA VAL A 116 4.56 6.07 12.54
C VAL A 116 6.06 6.17 12.75
N PRO A 117 6.54 6.54 13.95
CA PRO A 117 7.97 6.64 14.23
C PRO A 117 8.72 5.33 13.94
N ARG A 118 9.91 5.44 13.37
CA ARG A 118 10.73 4.29 12.96
C ARG A 118 10.92 3.26 14.08
N ARG A 119 11.18 3.74 15.31
CA ARG A 119 11.34 2.88 16.49
C ARG A 119 10.09 2.03 16.72
N ASP A 120 8.92 2.64 16.69
CA ASP A 120 7.65 1.98 17.02
C ASP A 120 7.32 0.93 15.96
N ARG A 121 7.54 1.26 14.67
CA ARG A 121 7.36 0.33 13.55
C ARG A 121 8.26 -0.90 13.69
N LEU A 122 9.54 -0.71 14.02
CA LEU A 122 10.47 -1.82 14.20
C LEU A 122 10.06 -2.71 15.38
N ILE A 123 9.71 -2.12 16.52
CA ILE A 123 9.19 -2.87 17.67
C ILE A 123 7.94 -3.68 17.28
N LYS A 124 7.01 -3.07 16.56
CA LYS A 124 5.76 -3.71 16.14
C LYS A 124 6.00 -4.91 15.21
N ILE A 125 6.93 -4.78 14.26
CA ILE A 125 7.29 -5.86 13.33
C ILE A 125 7.89 -7.04 14.12
N LEU A 126 8.82 -6.77 15.04
CA LEU A 126 9.46 -7.81 15.86
C LEU A 126 8.46 -8.48 16.80
N GLN A 127 7.56 -7.72 17.44
CA GLN A 127 6.51 -8.27 18.30
C GLN A 127 5.52 -9.17 17.54
N ARG A 128 5.34 -8.95 16.25
CA ARG A 128 4.50 -9.81 15.40
C ARG A 128 5.15 -11.16 15.09
N GLY A 129 6.44 -11.32 15.40
CA GLY A 129 7.19 -12.55 15.17
C GLY A 129 7.81 -12.65 13.77
N ASP A 130 7.92 -11.53 13.04
CA ASP A 130 8.65 -11.50 11.77
C ASP A 130 10.13 -11.84 12.03
N ASP A 131 10.77 -12.47 11.02
CA ASP A 131 12.20 -12.71 11.05
C ASP A 131 12.98 -11.41 11.24
N VAL A 132 13.99 -11.43 12.11
CA VAL A 132 14.75 -10.23 12.52
C VAL A 132 15.49 -9.61 11.34
N ASP A 133 16.16 -10.42 10.53
CA ASP A 133 16.94 -9.93 9.39
C ASP A 133 16.01 -9.32 8.33
N GLU A 134 14.86 -9.95 8.08
CA GLU A 134 13.83 -9.42 7.19
C GLU A 134 13.24 -8.10 7.74
N ALA A 135 12.99 -8.00 9.04
CA ALA A 135 12.51 -6.78 9.68
C ALA A 135 13.50 -5.63 9.52
N ILE A 136 14.78 -5.89 9.76
CA ILE A 136 15.88 -4.91 9.60
C ILE A 136 15.99 -4.51 8.13
N ARG A 137 16.01 -5.48 7.22
CA ARG A 137 16.12 -5.24 5.78
C ARG A 137 14.98 -4.33 5.27
N ARG A 138 13.73 -4.60 5.63
CA ARG A 138 12.58 -3.74 5.28
C ARG A 138 12.73 -2.35 5.84
N ASN A 139 13.11 -2.24 7.10
CA ASN A 139 13.31 -0.96 7.74
C ASN A 139 14.42 -0.13 7.07
N GLN A 140 15.48 -0.78 6.58
CA GLN A 140 16.55 -0.12 5.84
C GLN A 140 16.10 0.29 4.43
N SER A 141 15.33 -0.56 3.74
CA SER A 141 14.83 -0.23 2.40
C SER A 141 13.86 0.96 2.39
N ASP A 142 13.18 1.23 3.50
CA ASP A 142 12.29 2.38 3.64
C ASP A 142 13.05 3.72 3.78
N VAL A 143 14.35 3.69 4.19
CA VAL A 143 15.13 4.92 4.45
C VAL A 143 15.26 5.76 3.17
N GLY A 144 14.87 7.01 3.26
CA GLY A 144 14.90 7.98 2.16
C GLY A 144 13.78 7.84 1.12
N GLN A 145 13.05 6.72 1.09
CA GLN A 145 11.95 6.55 0.12
C GLN A 145 10.76 7.46 0.38
N TYR A 146 10.54 7.83 1.65
CA TYR A 146 9.40 8.61 2.09
C TYR A 146 9.75 10.08 2.37
N ASP A 147 10.99 10.51 2.07
CA ASP A 147 11.39 11.90 2.25
C ASP A 147 10.55 12.82 1.35
N GLY A 148 9.91 13.82 1.95
CA GLY A 148 9.03 14.76 1.26
C GLY A 148 7.64 14.23 0.90
N ILE A 149 7.28 12.98 1.28
CA ILE A 149 5.97 12.39 0.96
C ILE A 149 4.80 13.19 1.55
N GLU A 150 5.04 13.88 2.66
CA GLU A 150 4.04 14.70 3.32
C GLU A 150 3.50 15.83 2.43
N ASP A 151 4.33 16.34 1.53
CA ASP A 151 3.95 17.38 0.56
C ASP A 151 3.23 16.79 -0.68
N GLU A 152 3.26 15.46 -0.83
CA GLU A 152 2.69 14.76 -1.98
C GLU A 152 1.32 14.12 -1.69
N VAL A 153 0.88 14.09 -0.44
CA VAL A 153 -0.39 13.49 -0.03
C VAL A 153 -1.40 14.53 0.43
N ASP A 154 -2.68 14.19 0.40
CA ASP A 154 -3.74 15.09 0.87
C ASP A 154 -3.83 15.13 2.39
N TYR A 155 -3.51 13.99 3.05
CA TYR A 155 -3.64 13.84 4.50
C TYR A 155 -2.45 13.09 5.10
N VAL A 156 -1.93 13.62 6.22
CA VAL A 156 -0.94 12.93 7.06
C VAL A 156 -1.62 12.50 8.35
N LEU A 157 -1.65 11.20 8.61
CA LEU A 157 -2.22 10.61 9.82
C LEU A 157 -1.11 10.04 10.69
N GLU A 158 -0.76 10.75 11.76
CA GLU A 158 0.23 10.30 12.73
C GLU A 158 -0.37 9.29 13.71
N ASN A 159 0.39 8.23 14.02
CA ASN A 159 0.04 7.23 15.02
C ASN A 159 1.25 6.84 15.87
N ASN A 160 1.70 7.77 16.67
CA ASN A 160 2.85 7.62 17.56
C ASN A 160 2.57 6.56 18.64
N ASN A 161 3.51 5.64 18.86
CA ASN A 161 3.37 4.51 19.79
C ASN A 161 2.11 3.64 19.56
N TYR A 162 1.51 3.71 18.38
CA TYR A 162 0.22 3.06 18.06
C TYR A 162 -0.89 3.44 19.07
N GLU A 163 -0.95 4.71 19.41
CA GLU A 163 -1.97 5.27 20.30
C GLU A 163 -3.38 4.96 19.83
N TYR A 164 -3.58 4.99 18.49
CA TYR A 164 -4.85 4.64 17.86
C TYR A 164 -4.82 3.21 17.35
N SER A 165 -5.89 2.47 17.64
CA SER A 165 -6.13 1.15 17.07
C SER A 165 -6.29 1.23 15.53
N PRO A 166 -6.13 0.12 14.81
CA PRO A 166 -6.38 0.12 13.37
C PRO A 166 -7.80 0.55 12.98
N GLU A 167 -8.81 0.22 13.79
CA GLU A 167 -10.19 0.65 13.64
C GLU A 167 -10.34 2.17 13.74
N GLU A 168 -9.71 2.77 14.74
CA GLU A 168 -9.72 4.22 14.91
C GLU A 168 -8.98 4.93 13.77
N MET A 169 -7.88 4.36 13.30
CA MET A 169 -7.17 4.89 12.13
C MET A 169 -8.02 4.79 10.85
N ALA A 170 -8.70 3.67 10.61
CA ALA A 170 -9.62 3.54 9.48
C ALA A 170 -10.76 4.56 9.58
N LYS A 171 -11.31 4.78 10.79
CA LYS A 171 -12.33 5.82 11.00
C LYS A 171 -11.80 7.22 10.74
N LYS A 172 -10.55 7.53 11.12
CA LYS A 172 -9.92 8.83 10.79
C LYS A 172 -9.80 9.02 9.28
N VAL A 173 -9.40 7.99 8.53
CA VAL A 173 -9.36 8.03 7.05
C VAL A 173 -10.74 8.42 6.50
N ILE A 174 -11.81 7.75 6.96
CA ILE A 174 -13.18 8.04 6.48
C ILE A 174 -13.63 9.46 6.85
N ASN A 175 -13.33 9.92 8.07
CA ASN A 175 -13.73 11.26 8.51
C ASN A 175 -13.04 12.38 7.70
N CYS A 176 -11.88 12.13 7.10
CA CYS A 176 -11.19 13.13 6.26
C CYS A 176 -11.85 13.34 4.90
N ILE A 177 -12.65 12.38 4.42
CA ILE A 177 -13.22 12.38 3.06
C ILE A 177 -14.75 12.56 3.04
N GLN A 178 -15.37 12.73 4.20
CA GLN A 178 -16.79 13.07 4.37
C GLN A 178 -16.96 14.58 4.56
#